data_82ceb2184a663f474fe4a56806552b47
#
_entry.id   82ceb2184a663f474fe4a56806552b47
#
_cell.length_a   1.000
_cell.length_b   1.000
_cell.length_c   1.000
_cell.angle_alpha   90.00
_cell.angle_beta   90.00
_cell.angle_gamma   90.00
#
_symmetry.space_group_name_H-M   'P 1'
#
loop_
_entity.id
_entity.type
_entity.pdbx_description
1 polymer ?
#
loop_
_entity_poly.entity_id
_entity_poly.type
_entity_poly.pdbx_seq_one_letter_code
_entity_poly.pdbx_strand_id
1 'polypeptide(L)'
;MTFLVILLTGLYEPETIYSEERCVTHPLRKHPVRRNVVSDYVADMNVLLTYYKCMDDWYDEKKVLKRTYAGVLKRDIKKLEKKYPQKAEMIRKSLSKLSEYEKAQETNIDKPAEQFGILLGEVAAMKDDEWSDELRVLGNNLGRFIYLL
;
A
#
# COMPACT_ATOMS: atom_id res chain seq x y z
N MET A 1 -4.46 4.73 4.40
CA MET A 1 -4.67 3.29 4.69
C MET A 1 -5.76 3.02 5.73
N THR A 2 -5.97 3.87 6.74
CA THR A 2 -7.03 3.67 7.77
C THR A 2 -8.43 3.52 7.17
N PHE A 3 -8.78 4.35 6.18
CA PHE A 3 -10.04 4.23 5.44
C PHE A 3 -10.24 2.83 4.85
N LEU A 4 -9.22 2.25 4.24
CA LEU A 4 -9.28 0.92 3.64
C LEU A 4 -9.52 -0.18 4.69
N VAL A 5 -8.91 -0.06 5.88
CA VAL A 5 -9.17 -0.99 7.00
C VAL A 5 -10.64 -0.92 7.41
N ILE A 6 -11.19 0.27 7.57
CA ILE A 6 -12.58 0.46 7.98
C ILE A 6 -13.54 -0.09 6.92
N LEU A 7 -13.32 0.27 5.64
CA LEU A 7 -14.15 -0.16 4.53
C LEU A 7 -14.18 -1.69 4.40
N LEU A 8 -13.00 -2.32 4.29
CA LEU A 8 -12.91 -3.76 4.09
C LEU A 8 -13.35 -4.55 5.33
N THR A 9 -13.10 -4.03 6.54
CA THR A 9 -13.59 -4.68 7.77
C THR A 9 -15.11 -4.63 7.84
N GLY A 10 -15.73 -3.50 7.46
CA GLY A 10 -17.19 -3.39 7.39
C GLY A 10 -17.81 -4.24 6.29
N LEU A 11 -17.11 -4.41 5.15
CA LEU A 11 -17.60 -5.20 4.02
C LEU A 11 -17.50 -6.71 4.25
N TYR A 12 -16.36 -7.17 4.79
CA TYR A 12 -16.07 -8.60 4.95
C TYR A 12 -16.36 -9.15 6.35
N GLU A 13 -16.61 -8.30 7.32
CA GLU A 13 -16.91 -8.64 8.73
C GLU A 13 -16.01 -9.77 9.28
N PRO A 14 -14.66 -9.68 9.16
CA PRO A 14 -13.75 -10.74 9.55
C PRO A 14 -13.74 -10.92 11.07
N GLU A 15 -13.47 -12.14 11.51
CA GLU A 15 -13.17 -12.39 12.93
C GLU A 15 -12.05 -11.49 13.41
N THR A 16 -12.28 -10.83 14.54
CA THR A 16 -11.32 -9.86 15.10
C THR A 16 -10.75 -10.41 16.41
N ILE A 17 -9.42 -10.48 16.47
CA ILE A 17 -8.66 -10.87 17.66
C ILE A 17 -8.31 -9.59 18.43
N TYR A 18 -8.61 -9.58 19.71
CA TYR A 18 -8.24 -8.50 20.62
C TYR A 18 -7.03 -8.93 21.43
N SER A 19 -5.98 -8.13 21.40
CA SER A 19 -4.75 -8.36 22.17
C SER A 19 -4.24 -7.06 22.78
N GLU A 20 -3.30 -7.16 23.71
CA GLU A 20 -2.55 -6.02 24.22
C GLU A 20 -1.10 -6.15 23.77
N GLU A 21 -0.63 -5.18 23.00
CA GLU A 21 0.75 -5.17 22.51
C GLU A 21 1.50 -3.91 22.96
N ARG A 22 2.83 -4.03 23.03
CA ARG A 22 3.72 -2.93 23.35
C ARG A 22 4.18 -2.26 22.05
N CYS A 23 4.02 -0.95 21.97
CA CYS A 23 4.55 -0.19 20.85
C CYS A 23 6.07 -0.01 20.99
N VAL A 24 6.81 -0.08 19.88
CA VAL A 24 8.26 0.15 19.87
C VAL A 24 8.63 1.54 20.40
N THR A 25 7.78 2.54 20.14
CA THR A 25 7.98 3.92 20.61
C THR A 25 7.58 4.13 22.06
N HIS A 26 6.72 3.26 22.62
CA HIS A 26 6.25 3.33 24.02
C HIS A 26 6.30 1.94 24.68
N PRO A 27 7.50 1.39 24.93
CA PRO A 27 7.67 0.00 25.38
C PRO A 27 7.15 -0.28 26.80
N LEU A 28 6.92 0.76 27.58
CA LEU A 28 6.43 0.64 28.96
C LEU A 28 4.91 0.55 29.09
N ARG A 29 4.17 0.87 28.01
CA ARG A 29 2.69 0.82 28.01
C ARG A 29 2.20 -0.22 27.01
N LYS A 30 1.24 -1.02 27.45
CA LYS A 30 0.46 -1.89 26.56
C LYS A 30 -0.70 -1.09 25.99
N HIS A 31 -0.98 -1.29 24.71
CA HIS A 31 -2.10 -0.70 24.00
C HIS A 31 -3.03 -1.80 23.52
N PRO A 32 -4.35 -1.62 23.58
CA PRO A 32 -5.30 -2.55 22.98
C PRO A 32 -5.12 -2.55 21.47
N VAL A 33 -4.93 -3.72 20.90
CA VAL A 33 -4.77 -3.92 19.45
C VAL A 33 -5.90 -4.80 18.96
N ARG A 34 -6.51 -4.40 17.85
CA ARG A 34 -7.47 -5.20 17.10
C ARG A 34 -6.78 -5.70 15.84
N ARG A 35 -6.77 -7.00 15.67
CA ARG A 35 -6.14 -7.65 14.52
C ARG A 35 -7.10 -8.57 13.81
N ASN A 36 -7.16 -8.47 12.49
CA ASN A 36 -7.93 -9.35 11.63
C ASN A 36 -7.24 -9.47 10.26
N VAL A 37 -7.76 -10.34 9.40
CA VAL A 37 -7.18 -10.58 8.07
C VAL A 37 -7.12 -9.32 7.22
N VAL A 38 -8.05 -8.38 7.38
CA VAL A 38 -8.06 -7.10 6.66
C VAL A 38 -6.94 -6.20 7.15
N SER A 39 -6.77 -6.05 8.47
CA SER A 39 -5.69 -5.23 9.03
C SER A 39 -4.31 -5.75 8.64
N ASP A 40 -4.14 -7.07 8.60
CA ASP A 40 -2.90 -7.71 8.14
C ASP A 40 -2.65 -7.45 6.65
N TYR A 41 -3.68 -7.61 5.81
CA TYR A 41 -3.58 -7.31 4.39
C TYR A 41 -3.21 -5.86 4.12
N VAL A 42 -3.89 -4.89 4.76
CA VAL A 42 -3.62 -3.47 4.57
C VAL A 42 -2.23 -3.09 5.07
N ALA A 43 -1.76 -3.69 6.17
CA ALA A 43 -0.38 -3.52 6.63
C ALA A 43 0.63 -4.05 5.61
N ASP A 44 0.40 -5.24 5.05
CA ASP A 44 1.24 -5.84 4.01
C ASP A 44 1.32 -4.94 2.76
N MET A 45 0.18 -4.41 2.30
CA MET A 45 0.13 -3.48 1.16
C MET A 45 0.87 -2.17 1.46
N ASN A 46 0.73 -1.63 2.68
CA ASN A 46 1.44 -0.42 3.07
C ASN A 46 2.96 -0.63 3.09
N VAL A 47 3.42 -1.79 3.55
CA VAL A 47 4.85 -2.14 3.54
C VAL A 47 5.38 -2.26 2.10
N LEU A 48 4.64 -2.93 1.19
CA LEU A 48 5.01 -3.03 -0.23
C LEU A 48 5.08 -1.65 -0.91
N LEU A 49 4.05 -0.82 -0.73
CA LEU A 49 4.01 0.53 -1.29
C LEU A 49 5.19 1.39 -0.80
N THR A 50 5.43 1.38 0.51
CA THR A 50 6.53 2.14 1.12
C THR A 50 7.89 1.67 0.61
N TYR A 51 8.08 0.36 0.53
CA TYR A 51 9.34 -0.22 0.05
C TYR A 51 9.63 0.16 -1.40
N TYR A 52 8.68 -0.05 -2.32
CA TYR A 52 8.90 0.26 -3.73
C TYR A 52 9.05 1.76 -3.97
N LYS A 53 8.31 2.62 -3.26
CA LYS A 53 8.51 4.08 -3.34
C LYS A 53 9.90 4.47 -2.83
N CYS A 54 10.35 3.90 -1.70
CA CYS A 54 11.71 4.16 -1.19
C CYS A 54 12.80 3.67 -2.13
N MET A 55 12.59 2.55 -2.82
CA MET A 55 13.55 2.03 -3.80
C MET A 55 13.64 2.94 -5.03
N ASP A 56 12.52 3.42 -5.53
CA ASP A 56 12.45 4.35 -6.65
C ASP A 56 13.20 5.66 -6.33
N ASP A 57 12.86 6.30 -5.21
CA ASP A 57 13.55 7.49 -4.72
C ASP A 57 15.05 7.26 -4.46
N TRP A 58 15.47 6.04 -4.09
CA TRP A 58 16.88 5.74 -3.87
C TRP A 58 17.68 5.67 -5.16
N TYR A 59 17.12 5.10 -6.23
CA TYR A 59 17.77 5.10 -7.55
C TYR A 59 17.98 6.52 -8.04
N ASP A 60 17.07 7.45 -7.74
CA ASP A 60 17.13 8.83 -8.19
C ASP A 60 18.09 9.70 -7.37
N GLU A 61 18.08 9.59 -6.04
CA GLU A 61 18.77 10.53 -5.14
C GLU A 61 20.00 9.96 -4.41
N LYS A 62 20.30 8.64 -4.54
CA LYS A 62 21.41 7.91 -3.85
C LYS A 62 21.49 8.16 -2.33
N LYS A 63 20.37 8.43 -1.66
CA LYS A 63 20.35 8.73 -0.23
C LYS A 63 20.65 7.48 0.61
N VAL A 64 21.78 7.50 1.33
CA VAL A 64 22.32 6.37 2.12
C VAL A 64 21.35 5.86 3.19
N LEU A 65 20.59 6.75 3.82
CA LEU A 65 19.58 6.39 4.84
C LEU A 65 18.46 5.48 4.31
N LYS A 66 18.00 5.72 3.06
CA LYS A 66 16.97 4.92 2.41
C LYS A 66 17.47 3.49 2.12
N ARG A 67 18.76 3.31 1.82
CA ARG A 67 19.40 1.99 1.60
C ARG A 67 19.38 1.13 2.86
N THR A 68 19.65 1.71 4.02
CA THR A 68 19.65 0.99 5.29
C THR A 68 18.23 0.50 5.62
N TYR A 69 17.23 1.35 5.42
CA TYR A 69 15.82 0.99 5.63
C TYR A 69 15.35 -0.12 4.68
N ALA A 70 15.69 -0.01 3.40
CA ALA A 70 15.42 -1.03 2.39
C ALA A 70 16.11 -2.38 2.73
N GLY A 71 17.31 -2.35 3.30
CA GLY A 71 18.05 -3.55 3.70
C GLY A 71 17.36 -4.34 4.82
N VAL A 72 16.82 -3.65 5.82
CA VAL A 72 16.07 -4.25 6.93
C VAL A 72 14.77 -4.90 6.42
N LEU A 73 14.05 -4.22 5.53
CA LEU A 73 12.78 -4.70 5.00
C LEU A 73 12.92 -5.80 3.94
N LYS A 74 14.08 -5.95 3.31
CA LYS A 74 14.28 -6.85 2.15
C LYS A 74 13.84 -8.30 2.39
N ARG A 75 14.05 -8.81 3.62
CA ARG A 75 13.64 -10.18 3.98
C ARG A 75 12.13 -10.34 4.02
N ASP A 76 11.46 -9.34 4.59
CA ASP A 76 10.00 -9.38 4.75
C ASP A 76 9.31 -9.06 3.44
N ILE A 77 9.86 -8.16 2.62
CA ILE A 77 9.39 -7.92 1.25
C ILE A 77 9.37 -9.20 0.41
N LYS A 78 10.44 -10.01 0.44
CA LYS A 78 10.47 -11.28 -0.29
C LYS A 78 9.35 -12.25 0.13
N LYS A 79 8.93 -12.21 1.40
CA LYS A 79 7.79 -13.01 1.87
C LYS A 79 6.48 -12.45 1.32
N LEU A 80 6.33 -11.13 1.31
CA LEU A 80 5.14 -10.46 0.78
C LEU A 80 5.00 -10.62 -0.73
N GLU A 81 6.10 -10.53 -1.49
CA GLU A 81 6.12 -10.82 -2.92
C GLU A 81 5.67 -12.25 -3.24
N LYS A 82 6.04 -13.22 -2.39
CA LYS A 82 5.55 -14.61 -2.51
C LYS A 82 4.09 -14.77 -2.12
N LYS A 83 3.63 -14.00 -1.13
CA LYS A 83 2.25 -14.04 -0.64
C LYS A 83 1.29 -13.35 -1.62
N TYR A 84 1.73 -12.26 -2.27
CA TYR A 84 0.93 -11.43 -3.16
C TYR A 84 1.66 -11.12 -4.48
N PRO A 85 2.02 -12.12 -5.30
CA PRO A 85 2.90 -11.92 -6.45
C PRO A 85 2.32 -10.95 -7.49
N GLN A 86 1.04 -11.05 -7.79
CA GLN A 86 0.37 -10.18 -8.76
C GLN A 86 0.27 -8.73 -8.25
N LYS A 87 -0.11 -8.55 -6.98
CA LYS A 87 -0.21 -7.22 -6.37
C LYS A 87 1.16 -6.54 -6.25
N ALA A 88 2.18 -7.27 -5.81
CA ALA A 88 3.54 -6.75 -5.71
C ALA A 88 4.07 -6.27 -7.06
N GLU A 89 3.87 -7.05 -8.11
CA GLU A 89 4.27 -6.69 -9.48
C GLU A 89 3.49 -5.47 -9.99
N MET A 90 2.18 -5.43 -9.76
CA MET A 90 1.35 -4.30 -10.17
C MET A 90 1.73 -3.01 -9.43
N ILE A 91 1.92 -3.08 -8.09
CA ILE A 91 2.36 -1.93 -7.29
C ILE A 91 3.70 -1.39 -7.83
N ARG A 92 4.68 -2.28 -8.06
CA ARG A 92 5.98 -1.93 -8.59
C ARG A 92 5.87 -1.22 -9.94
N LYS A 93 5.11 -1.78 -10.89
CA LYS A 93 4.89 -1.18 -12.21
C LYS A 93 4.19 0.18 -12.14
N SER A 94 3.16 0.30 -11.31
CA SER A 94 2.42 1.55 -11.16
C SER A 94 3.28 2.66 -10.56
N LEU A 95 4.08 2.37 -9.55
CA LEU A 95 4.98 3.35 -8.95
C LEU A 95 6.10 3.76 -9.91
N SER A 96 6.68 2.81 -10.67
CA SER A 96 7.67 3.14 -11.71
C SER A 96 7.09 4.08 -12.76
N LYS A 97 5.87 3.82 -13.22
CA LYS A 97 5.20 4.67 -14.22
C LYS A 97 4.87 6.06 -13.68
N LEU A 98 4.49 6.17 -12.40
CA LEU A 98 4.30 7.47 -11.74
C LEU A 98 5.62 8.27 -11.71
N SER A 99 6.72 7.62 -11.33
CA SER A 99 8.05 8.24 -11.34
C SER A 99 8.47 8.69 -12.75
N GLU A 100 8.16 7.92 -13.79
CA GLU A 100 8.41 8.33 -15.17
C GLU A 100 7.65 9.62 -15.53
N TYR A 101 6.39 9.76 -15.13
CA TYR A 101 5.61 10.99 -15.33
C TYR A 101 6.21 12.18 -14.56
N GLU A 102 6.63 11.97 -13.31
CA GLU A 102 7.29 12.98 -12.49
C GLU A 102 8.60 13.48 -13.15
N LYS A 103 9.44 12.54 -13.63
CA LYS A 103 10.72 12.87 -14.32
C LYS A 103 10.52 13.55 -15.66
N ALA A 104 9.50 13.14 -16.41
CA ALA A 104 9.15 13.76 -17.69
C ALA A 104 8.48 15.13 -17.53
N GLN A 105 8.21 15.57 -16.30
CA GLN A 105 7.42 16.79 -16.03
C GLN A 105 6.11 16.80 -16.83
N GLU A 106 5.39 15.66 -16.80
CA GLU A 106 4.14 15.49 -17.54
C GLU A 106 3.15 16.60 -17.19
N THR A 107 2.76 17.38 -18.20
CA THR A 107 1.86 18.52 -18.02
C THR A 107 0.40 18.12 -17.93
N ASN A 108 0.05 16.94 -18.45
CA ASN A 108 -1.30 16.41 -18.32
C ASN A 108 -1.43 15.65 -16.99
N ILE A 109 -1.98 16.33 -15.99
CA ILE A 109 -2.18 15.80 -14.64
C ILE A 109 -3.13 14.58 -14.59
N ASP A 110 -3.97 14.38 -15.60
CA ASP A 110 -4.90 13.23 -15.65
C ASP A 110 -4.17 11.90 -15.77
N LYS A 111 -3.01 11.84 -16.45
CA LYS A 111 -2.24 10.62 -16.63
C LYS A 111 -1.70 10.06 -15.29
N PRO A 112 -0.96 10.83 -14.48
CA PRO A 112 -0.51 10.33 -13.18
C PRO A 112 -1.67 10.12 -12.21
N ALA A 113 -2.74 10.93 -12.26
CA ALA A 113 -3.94 10.73 -11.46
C ALA A 113 -4.63 9.41 -11.80
N GLU A 114 -4.77 9.08 -13.09
CA GLU A 114 -5.31 7.80 -13.54
C GLU A 114 -4.44 6.62 -13.07
N GLN A 115 -3.11 6.73 -13.22
CA GLN A 115 -2.19 5.69 -12.78
C GLN A 115 -2.24 5.45 -11.27
N PHE A 116 -2.35 6.52 -10.49
CA PHE A 116 -2.52 6.41 -9.03
C PHE A 116 -3.89 5.84 -8.65
N GLY A 117 -4.93 6.17 -9.43
CA GLY A 117 -6.26 5.58 -9.30
C GLY A 117 -6.22 4.07 -9.51
N ILE A 118 -5.60 3.60 -10.60
CA ILE A 118 -5.43 2.16 -10.90
C ILE A 118 -4.70 1.46 -9.75
N LEU A 119 -3.60 2.05 -9.26
CA LEU A 119 -2.85 1.51 -8.12
C LEU A 119 -3.75 1.34 -6.88
N LEU A 120 -4.51 2.37 -6.53
CA LEU A 120 -5.35 2.34 -5.34
C LEU A 120 -6.55 1.40 -5.50
N GLY A 121 -7.10 1.28 -6.72
CA GLY A 121 -8.14 0.31 -7.05
C GLY A 121 -7.70 -1.13 -6.82
N GLU A 122 -6.51 -1.48 -7.31
CA GLU A 122 -5.97 -2.83 -7.12
C GLU A 122 -5.60 -3.12 -5.65
N VAL A 123 -5.15 -2.11 -4.91
CA VAL A 123 -4.91 -2.26 -3.47
C VAL A 123 -6.23 -2.42 -2.71
N ALA A 124 -7.30 -1.77 -3.13
CA ALA A 124 -8.62 -1.89 -2.51
C ALA A 124 -9.26 -3.27 -2.73
N ALA A 125 -9.10 -3.86 -3.90
CA ALA A 125 -9.59 -5.19 -4.21
C ALA A 125 -8.75 -6.28 -3.50
N MET A 126 -9.06 -6.56 -2.22
CA MET A 126 -8.28 -7.49 -1.40
C MET A 126 -8.34 -8.93 -1.92
N LYS A 127 -9.47 -9.37 -2.44
CA LYS A 127 -9.73 -10.70 -2.97
C LYS A 127 -10.30 -10.60 -4.39
N ASP A 128 -10.25 -11.72 -5.14
CA ASP A 128 -11.02 -11.87 -6.38
C ASP A 128 -12.37 -12.52 -6.03
N ASP A 129 -13.36 -11.69 -5.74
CA ASP A 129 -14.71 -12.08 -5.36
C ASP A 129 -15.74 -11.12 -5.98
N GLU A 130 -17.00 -11.23 -5.55
CA GLU A 130 -18.13 -10.44 -6.05
C GLU A 130 -17.95 -8.91 -5.83
N TRP A 131 -17.10 -8.49 -4.90
CA TRP A 131 -16.84 -7.09 -4.59
C TRP A 131 -15.61 -6.51 -5.30
N SER A 132 -14.85 -7.35 -5.99
CA SER A 132 -13.55 -6.94 -6.51
C SER A 132 -13.65 -5.82 -7.54
N ASP A 133 -14.65 -5.84 -8.42
CA ASP A 133 -14.80 -4.82 -9.45
C ASP A 133 -15.29 -3.49 -8.87
N GLU A 134 -16.24 -3.52 -7.93
CA GLU A 134 -16.72 -2.34 -7.21
C GLU A 134 -15.61 -1.71 -6.37
N LEU A 135 -14.79 -2.51 -5.70
CA LEU A 135 -13.65 -2.03 -4.94
C LEU A 135 -12.57 -1.42 -5.85
N ARG A 136 -12.33 -1.99 -7.05
CA ARG A 136 -11.44 -1.39 -8.05
C ARG A 136 -11.96 -0.04 -8.50
N VAL A 137 -13.25 0.06 -8.83
CA VAL A 137 -13.88 1.33 -9.26
C VAL A 137 -13.82 2.36 -8.13
N LEU A 138 -14.18 1.99 -6.91
CA LEU A 138 -14.12 2.88 -5.74
C LEU A 138 -12.68 3.39 -5.51
N GLY A 139 -11.72 2.47 -5.45
CA GLY A 139 -10.33 2.79 -5.21
C GLY A 139 -9.72 3.65 -6.32
N ASN A 140 -10.10 3.37 -7.59
CA ASN A 140 -9.66 4.17 -8.73
C ASN A 140 -10.16 5.61 -8.63
N ASN A 141 -11.45 5.82 -8.40
CA ASN A 141 -12.01 7.17 -8.28
C ASN A 141 -11.44 7.91 -7.07
N LEU A 142 -11.29 7.24 -5.93
CA LEU A 142 -10.70 7.83 -4.73
C LEU A 142 -9.22 8.19 -4.96
N GLY A 143 -8.46 7.32 -5.62
CA GLY A 143 -7.05 7.56 -5.94
C GLY A 143 -6.87 8.76 -6.85
N ARG A 144 -7.66 8.86 -7.92
CA ARG A 144 -7.66 10.03 -8.82
C ARG A 144 -7.99 11.31 -8.07
N PHE A 145 -9.01 11.27 -7.22
CA PHE A 145 -9.40 12.43 -6.40
C PHE A 145 -8.28 12.87 -5.44
N ILE A 146 -7.67 11.91 -4.72
CA ILE A 146 -6.58 12.21 -3.78
C ILE A 146 -5.35 12.78 -4.50
N TYR A 147 -5.06 12.29 -5.70
CA TYR A 147 -3.91 12.77 -6.47
C TYR A 147 -4.08 14.22 -6.94
N LEU A 148 -5.32 14.66 -7.13
CA LEU A 148 -5.64 16.02 -7.62
C LEU A 148 -5.80 17.06 -6.49
N LEU A 149 -5.77 16.64 -5.21
CA LEU A 149 -5.82 17.53 -4.05
C LEU A 149 -4.46 18.16 -3.75
#